data_44bda939384abd3915166eda5d8ca37c
#
_entry.id   44bda939384abd3915166eda5d8ca37c
#
_cell.length_a   1.000
_cell.length_b   1.000
_cell.length_c   1.000
_cell.angle_alpha   90.00
_cell.angle_beta   90.00
_cell.angle_gamma   90.00
#
_symmetry.space_group_name_H-M   'P 1'
#
loop_
_entity.id
_entity.type
_entity.pdbx_description
1 polymer ?
#
loop_
_entity_poly.entity_id
_entity_poly.type
_entity_poly.pdbx_seq_one_letter_code
_entity_poly.pdbx_strand_id
1 'polypeptide(L)'
;QGGAQSDRALGLFINTLPVRMRVAQTGVEASVKGTHAQLAELMHHEHAPLVLAQRCSGVPAQTPLFTSLLNYRYSKPKVAAAHIADGVELLDGHERTSYPLSMTVDDHERDFTIVAKVCERIGPQRVCELMELALEQLTRALSANPGGELAELDVLSAAERIQVLHGWNETGRAYARDACLHQLFEAQVSRTPEAAAVICGDETLSYTDLDARANRLAHYLRGQGVGPDTRVGLALGRGVEMMTGLLAILKAGGAYVPLDPGYASERLRAILDDSRPAIVLADAAGRTALDALAGAPPIADLQADASRWSALPSTPPRVEGLTPRHL
;
A
#
# COMPACT_ATOMS: atom_id res chain seq x y z
N GLN A 1 2.86 22.50 -39.61
CA GLN A 1 2.51 22.71 -41.03
C GLN A 1 3.75 23.19 -41.75
N GLY A 2 4.38 22.29 -42.54
CA GLY A 2 5.47 22.67 -43.41
C GLY A 2 4.99 23.69 -44.46
N GLY A 3 5.90 24.49 -45.00
CA GLY A 3 5.62 25.48 -46.01
C GLY A 3 4.99 24.89 -47.28
N ALA A 4 4.67 25.70 -48.28
CA ALA A 4 3.86 25.41 -49.47
C ALA A 4 4.32 24.20 -50.36
N GLN A 5 5.33 23.41 -49.97
CA GLN A 5 5.83 22.20 -50.63
C GLN A 5 6.09 21.04 -49.66
N SER A 6 5.58 21.10 -48.42
CA SER A 6 5.83 20.05 -47.40
C SER A 6 5.29 18.67 -47.78
N ASP A 7 4.22 18.61 -48.57
CA ASP A 7 3.61 17.40 -49.13
C ASP A 7 4.49 16.71 -50.19
N ARG A 8 5.55 17.33 -50.66
CA ARG A 8 6.53 16.75 -51.61
C ARG A 8 7.88 16.45 -50.96
N ALA A 9 8.08 16.84 -49.73
CA ALA A 9 9.33 16.61 -49.01
C ALA A 9 9.40 15.17 -48.47
N LEU A 10 10.44 14.45 -48.81
CA LEU A 10 10.74 13.14 -48.23
C LEU A 10 11.52 13.32 -46.94
N GLY A 11 11.01 12.79 -45.83
CA GLY A 11 11.65 12.86 -44.54
C GLY A 11 10.76 12.40 -43.37
N LEU A 12 11.38 12.23 -42.22
CA LEU A 12 10.66 11.92 -40.97
C LEU A 12 10.24 13.24 -40.29
N PHE A 13 8.97 13.62 -40.44
CA PHE A 13 8.41 14.85 -39.89
C PHE A 13 7.58 14.64 -38.61
N ILE A 14 7.56 13.39 -38.13
CA ILE A 14 6.82 13.06 -36.89
C ILE A 14 7.66 13.48 -35.70
N ASN A 15 7.10 14.33 -34.84
CA ASN A 15 7.69 14.70 -33.55
C ASN A 15 6.75 14.33 -32.42
N THR A 16 7.30 14.03 -31.24
CA THR A 16 6.56 13.69 -30.04
C THR A 16 6.82 14.75 -28.99
N LEU A 17 5.76 15.37 -28.48
CA LEU A 17 5.84 16.42 -27.47
C LEU A 17 5.26 15.96 -26.15
N PRO A 18 5.87 16.31 -24.99
CA PRO A 18 5.33 16.01 -23.69
C PRO A 18 4.11 16.86 -23.38
N VAL A 19 3.03 16.23 -22.92
CA VAL A 19 1.83 16.91 -22.41
C VAL A 19 1.75 16.65 -20.90
N ARG A 20 1.65 17.72 -20.11
CA ARG A 20 1.47 17.61 -18.67
C ARG A 20 0.04 18.02 -18.30
N MET A 21 -0.73 17.05 -17.84
CA MET A 21 -2.08 17.28 -17.36
C MET A 21 -2.15 17.18 -15.83
N ARG A 22 -2.91 18.06 -15.21
CA ARG A 22 -3.22 17.98 -13.78
C ARG A 22 -4.65 17.49 -13.62
N VAL A 23 -4.82 16.27 -13.17
CA VAL A 23 -6.11 15.73 -12.74
C VAL A 23 -6.28 16.12 -11.28
N ALA A 24 -6.85 17.31 -11.05
CA ALA A 24 -7.05 17.86 -9.72
C ALA A 24 -8.52 18.28 -9.57
N GLN A 25 -8.85 18.98 -8.51
CA GLN A 25 -10.16 19.60 -8.21
C GLN A 25 -10.55 20.70 -9.22
N THR A 26 -10.37 20.40 -10.51
CA THR A 26 -10.69 21.30 -11.62
C THR A 26 -11.98 20.82 -12.26
N GLY A 27 -12.89 21.73 -12.56
CA GLY A 27 -14.14 21.37 -13.23
C GLY A 27 -13.91 20.70 -14.59
N VAL A 28 -14.78 19.78 -14.95
CA VAL A 28 -14.67 18.98 -16.18
C VAL A 28 -14.53 19.86 -17.43
N GLU A 29 -15.40 20.86 -17.59
CA GLU A 29 -15.34 21.78 -18.73
C GLU A 29 -14.05 22.60 -18.76
N ALA A 30 -13.64 23.10 -17.58
CA ALA A 30 -12.40 23.88 -17.46
C ALA A 30 -11.17 23.03 -17.81
N SER A 31 -11.16 21.75 -17.41
CA SER A 31 -10.10 20.80 -17.75
C SER A 31 -10.00 20.54 -19.25
N VAL A 32 -11.15 20.34 -19.93
CA VAL A 32 -11.19 20.15 -21.39
C VAL A 32 -10.70 21.39 -22.12
N LYS A 33 -11.20 22.58 -21.74
CA LYS A 33 -10.77 23.86 -22.35
C LYS A 33 -9.28 24.13 -22.10
N GLY A 34 -8.80 23.85 -20.88
CA GLY A 34 -7.38 23.99 -20.52
C GLY A 34 -6.48 23.06 -21.34
N THR A 35 -6.90 21.80 -21.52
CA THR A 35 -6.19 20.83 -22.36
C THR A 35 -6.16 21.27 -23.81
N HIS A 36 -7.28 21.73 -24.36
CA HIS A 36 -7.33 22.25 -25.73
C HIS A 36 -6.39 23.46 -25.92
N ALA A 37 -6.38 24.41 -25.00
CA ALA A 37 -5.49 25.56 -25.06
C ALA A 37 -4.01 25.13 -24.99
N GLN A 38 -3.68 24.17 -24.12
CA GLN A 38 -2.32 23.62 -24.01
C GLN A 38 -1.88 22.92 -25.30
N LEU A 39 -2.76 22.12 -25.92
CA LEU A 39 -2.46 21.46 -27.19
C LEU A 39 -2.26 22.48 -28.31
N ALA A 40 -3.08 23.53 -28.39
CA ALA A 40 -2.90 24.61 -29.35
C ALA A 40 -1.56 25.33 -29.19
N GLU A 41 -1.13 25.59 -27.95
CA GLU A 41 0.18 26.17 -27.68
C GLU A 41 1.33 25.23 -28.06
N LEU A 42 1.21 23.94 -27.79
CA LEU A 42 2.20 22.93 -28.18
C LEU A 42 2.39 22.87 -29.71
N MET A 43 1.37 23.12 -30.49
CA MET A 43 1.49 23.15 -31.96
C MET A 43 2.41 24.29 -32.45
N HIS A 44 2.55 25.38 -31.72
CA HIS A 44 3.55 26.43 -32.01
C HIS A 44 4.99 25.93 -31.80
N HIS A 45 5.16 24.86 -31.02
CA HIS A 45 6.43 24.24 -30.70
C HIS A 45 6.62 22.85 -31.36
N GLU A 46 5.86 22.54 -32.38
CA GLU A 46 5.86 21.20 -33.03
C GLU A 46 7.24 20.73 -33.51
N HIS A 47 8.16 21.66 -33.78
CA HIS A 47 9.53 21.36 -34.19
C HIS A 47 10.54 21.29 -33.03
N ALA A 48 10.12 21.51 -31.78
CA ALA A 48 11.03 21.47 -30.64
C ALA A 48 11.55 20.04 -30.41
N PRO A 49 12.86 19.82 -30.36
CA PRO A 49 13.40 18.49 -30.17
C PRO A 49 13.14 18.00 -28.73
N LEU A 50 12.77 16.72 -28.56
CA LEU A 50 12.51 16.11 -27.26
C LEU A 50 13.69 16.27 -26.28
N VAL A 51 14.93 16.29 -26.79
CA VAL A 51 16.13 16.53 -26.00
C VAL A 51 16.10 17.89 -25.30
N LEU A 52 15.55 18.92 -25.97
CA LEU A 52 15.40 20.24 -25.36
C LEU A 52 14.37 20.19 -24.21
N ALA A 53 13.22 19.55 -24.43
CA ALA A 53 12.22 19.35 -23.40
C ALA A 53 12.80 18.57 -22.18
N GLN A 54 13.61 17.53 -22.42
CA GLN A 54 14.30 16.78 -21.38
C GLN A 54 15.22 17.67 -20.55
N ARG A 55 16.03 18.51 -21.19
CA ARG A 55 16.95 19.44 -20.49
C ARG A 55 16.24 20.48 -19.66
N CYS A 56 15.10 20.97 -20.13
CA CYS A 56 14.30 21.98 -19.43
C CYS A 56 13.42 21.41 -18.31
N SER A 57 13.23 20.10 -18.26
CA SER A 57 12.30 19.47 -17.32
C SER A 57 12.83 19.30 -15.88
N GLY A 58 14.13 19.35 -15.66
CA GLY A 58 14.78 18.99 -14.40
C GLY A 58 14.80 17.47 -14.12
N VAL A 59 14.27 16.64 -15.02
CA VAL A 59 14.33 15.18 -14.92
C VAL A 59 15.70 14.69 -15.36
N PRO A 60 16.37 13.76 -14.63
CA PRO A 60 17.67 13.22 -15.01
C PRO A 60 17.66 12.66 -16.44
N ALA A 61 18.75 12.88 -17.20
CA ALA A 61 18.83 12.51 -18.61
C ALA A 61 18.58 11.02 -18.91
N GLN A 62 18.81 10.14 -17.93
CA GLN A 62 18.61 8.70 -18.07
C GLN A 62 17.15 8.28 -17.76
N THR A 63 16.32 9.19 -17.26
CA THR A 63 14.92 8.92 -16.94
C THR A 63 14.03 9.47 -18.06
N PRO A 64 13.18 8.67 -18.70
CA PRO A 64 12.29 9.16 -19.75
C PRO A 64 11.28 10.17 -19.17
N LEU A 65 10.96 11.22 -19.93
CA LEU A 65 9.94 12.21 -19.54
C LEU A 65 8.53 11.60 -19.42
N PHE A 66 8.26 10.60 -20.23
CA PHE A 66 6.98 9.90 -20.27
C PHE A 66 7.19 8.46 -20.73
N THR A 67 6.30 7.58 -20.30
CA THR A 67 6.30 6.14 -20.62
C THR A 67 5.06 5.75 -21.43
N SER A 68 4.19 6.71 -21.72
CA SER A 68 2.99 6.50 -22.53
C SER A 68 2.91 7.49 -23.68
N LEU A 69 2.40 7.02 -24.81
CA LEU A 69 2.19 7.80 -26.02
C LEU A 69 0.71 7.76 -26.41
N LEU A 70 0.12 8.93 -26.68
CA LEU A 70 -1.19 9.05 -27.32
C LEU A 70 -1.00 9.59 -28.73
N ASN A 71 -1.50 8.88 -29.72
CA ASN A 71 -1.49 9.27 -31.11
C ASN A 71 -2.94 9.41 -31.62
N TYR A 72 -3.33 10.61 -31.98
CA TYR A 72 -4.63 10.88 -32.59
C TYR A 72 -4.43 11.09 -34.09
N ARG A 73 -5.12 10.28 -34.92
CA ARG A 73 -5.04 10.33 -36.37
C ARG A 73 -6.42 10.63 -36.97
N TYR A 74 -6.52 11.72 -37.65
CA TYR A 74 -7.71 12.01 -38.47
C TYR A 74 -7.54 11.38 -39.85
N SER A 75 -8.33 10.39 -40.16
CA SER A 75 -8.32 9.70 -41.45
C SER A 75 -9.61 9.98 -42.16
N LYS A 76 -9.58 10.85 -43.19
CA LYS A 76 -10.70 10.85 -44.13
C LYS A 76 -10.92 9.44 -44.65
N PRO A 77 -12.18 8.96 -44.78
CA PRO A 77 -12.43 7.67 -45.39
C PRO A 77 -11.81 7.69 -46.79
N LYS A 78 -10.59 7.19 -46.88
CA LYS A 78 -10.05 6.89 -48.21
C LYS A 78 -10.92 5.76 -48.76
N VAL A 79 -11.64 6.05 -49.82
CA VAL A 79 -12.20 5.03 -50.67
C VAL A 79 -11.16 3.92 -50.78
N ALA A 80 -11.49 2.78 -50.18
CA ALA A 80 -10.71 1.57 -50.02
C ALA A 80 -9.24 1.72 -50.39
N ALA A 81 -8.34 1.50 -49.44
CA ALA A 81 -6.90 1.44 -49.65
C ALA A 81 -6.48 0.29 -50.62
N ALA A 82 -7.28 0.07 -51.66
CA ALA A 82 -7.13 -1.02 -52.57
C ALA A 82 -6.08 -0.80 -53.67
N HIS A 83 -5.52 0.42 -53.76
CA HIS A 83 -4.48 0.66 -54.76
C HIS A 83 -3.33 1.43 -54.20
N ILE A 84 -2.42 0.73 -53.46
CA ILE A 84 -1.09 1.25 -53.18
C ILE A 84 -0.31 1.38 -54.49
N ALA A 85 -0.50 0.45 -55.41
CA ALA A 85 -0.14 0.47 -56.81
C ALA A 85 -0.86 -0.73 -57.50
N ASP A 86 -1.09 -0.68 -58.81
CA ASP A 86 -1.64 -1.83 -59.55
C ASP A 86 -0.77 -3.08 -59.30
N GLY A 87 -1.37 -4.13 -58.78
CA GLY A 87 -0.69 -5.41 -58.51
C GLY A 87 0.03 -5.52 -57.17
N VAL A 88 -0.11 -4.54 -56.26
CA VAL A 88 0.46 -4.60 -54.88
C VAL A 88 -0.67 -4.76 -53.88
N GLU A 89 -0.64 -5.87 -53.11
CA GLU A 89 -1.53 -6.18 -51.99
C GLU A 89 -0.79 -6.09 -50.68
N LEU A 90 -1.32 -5.35 -49.73
CA LEU A 90 -0.77 -5.31 -48.33
C LEU A 90 -1.28 -6.53 -47.58
N LEU A 91 -0.42 -7.52 -47.34
CA LEU A 91 -0.78 -8.74 -46.64
C LEU A 91 -0.80 -8.58 -45.12
N ASP A 92 0.13 -7.84 -44.57
CA ASP A 92 0.24 -7.63 -43.15
C ASP A 92 1.07 -6.38 -42.84
N GLY A 93 0.86 -5.81 -41.65
CA GLY A 93 1.62 -4.65 -41.15
C GLY A 93 1.86 -4.72 -39.65
N HIS A 94 3.11 -4.84 -39.26
CA HIS A 94 3.50 -4.78 -37.84
C HIS A 94 4.12 -3.43 -37.50
N GLU A 95 3.52 -2.75 -36.55
CA GLU A 95 4.04 -1.51 -35.99
C GLU A 95 4.53 -1.75 -34.56
N ARG A 96 5.77 -1.42 -34.27
CA ARG A 96 6.37 -1.55 -32.93
C ARG A 96 6.69 -0.18 -32.36
N THR A 97 6.56 -0.06 -31.04
CA THR A 97 6.91 1.15 -30.29
C THR A 97 7.86 0.79 -29.16
N SER A 98 8.74 1.72 -28.78
CA SER A 98 9.59 1.60 -27.61
C SER A 98 8.91 2.03 -26.30
N TYR A 99 7.69 2.58 -26.37
CA TYR A 99 6.95 3.00 -25.21
C TYR A 99 6.21 1.81 -24.56
N PRO A 100 6.24 1.69 -23.23
CA PRO A 100 5.49 0.65 -22.50
C PRO A 100 3.99 0.65 -22.79
N LEU A 101 3.42 1.82 -23.06
CA LEU A 101 2.03 2.02 -23.46
C LEU A 101 1.97 2.99 -24.63
N SER A 102 1.35 2.59 -25.73
CA SER A 102 0.99 3.48 -26.83
C SER A 102 -0.47 3.28 -27.17
N MET A 103 -1.23 4.37 -27.20
CA MET A 103 -2.62 4.39 -27.59
C MET A 103 -2.77 5.19 -28.87
N THR A 104 -3.44 4.60 -29.86
CA THR A 104 -3.79 5.27 -31.10
C THR A 104 -5.30 5.40 -31.19
N VAL A 105 -5.78 6.58 -31.50
CA VAL A 105 -7.18 6.86 -31.80
C VAL A 105 -7.26 7.27 -33.26
N ASP A 106 -7.93 6.46 -34.07
CA ASP A 106 -8.24 6.77 -35.47
C ASP A 106 -9.65 7.33 -35.55
N ASP A 107 -9.75 8.57 -36.01
CA ASP A 107 -11.00 9.28 -36.23
C ASP A 107 -11.44 9.09 -37.69
N HIS A 108 -12.58 8.45 -37.89
CA HIS A 108 -13.19 8.15 -39.21
C HIS A 108 -14.38 9.07 -39.54
N GLU A 109 -14.50 10.22 -38.86
CA GLU A 109 -15.59 11.21 -38.97
C GLU A 109 -16.93 10.75 -38.34
N ARG A 110 -17.24 9.48 -38.31
CA ARG A 110 -18.50 8.91 -37.79
C ARG A 110 -18.30 8.02 -36.59
N ASP A 111 -17.12 7.42 -36.50
CA ASP A 111 -16.71 6.50 -35.47
C ASP A 111 -15.22 6.64 -35.17
N PHE A 112 -14.78 6.00 -34.09
CA PHE A 112 -13.40 5.97 -33.67
C PHE A 112 -12.92 4.53 -33.53
N THR A 113 -11.68 4.28 -33.93
CA THR A 113 -11.00 3.04 -33.60
C THR A 113 -9.93 3.33 -32.56
N ILE A 114 -9.96 2.60 -31.44
CA ILE A 114 -8.97 2.70 -30.37
C ILE A 114 -8.07 1.48 -30.42
N VAL A 115 -6.77 1.68 -30.52
CA VAL A 115 -5.77 0.63 -30.53
C VAL A 115 -4.77 0.86 -29.39
N ALA A 116 -4.66 -0.09 -28.47
CA ALA A 116 -3.65 -0.07 -27.43
C ALA A 116 -2.51 -1.05 -27.74
N LYS A 117 -1.27 -0.56 -27.72
CA LYS A 117 -0.04 -1.36 -27.76
C LYS A 117 0.62 -1.26 -26.41
N VAL A 118 0.82 -2.38 -25.76
CA VAL A 118 1.29 -2.45 -24.36
C VAL A 118 2.39 -3.48 -24.21
N CYS A 119 3.21 -3.33 -23.16
CA CYS A 119 4.16 -4.38 -22.79
C CYS A 119 3.43 -5.64 -22.28
N GLU A 120 4.06 -6.80 -22.35
CA GLU A 120 3.48 -8.13 -22.07
C GLU A 120 2.71 -8.26 -20.74
N ARG A 121 3.01 -7.41 -19.76
CA ARG A 121 2.39 -7.46 -18.42
C ARG A 121 1.07 -6.72 -18.30
N ILE A 122 0.64 -6.00 -19.34
CA ILE A 122 -0.57 -5.18 -19.35
C ILE A 122 -1.54 -5.77 -20.37
N GLY A 123 -2.80 -5.96 -20.00
CA GLY A 123 -3.83 -6.41 -20.93
C GLY A 123 -4.25 -5.27 -21.86
N PRO A 124 -4.02 -5.35 -23.18
CA PRO A 124 -4.39 -4.28 -24.13
C PRO A 124 -5.90 -4.02 -24.18
N GLN A 125 -6.69 -5.07 -24.08
CA GLN A 125 -8.14 -4.98 -24.03
C GLN A 125 -8.63 -4.11 -22.87
N ARG A 126 -8.09 -4.35 -21.67
CA ARG A 126 -8.43 -3.56 -20.48
C ARG A 126 -8.09 -2.08 -20.65
N VAL A 127 -6.98 -1.77 -21.32
CA VAL A 127 -6.59 -0.36 -21.56
C VAL A 127 -7.60 0.33 -22.48
N CYS A 128 -8.09 -0.37 -23.53
CA CYS A 128 -9.15 0.16 -24.41
C CYS A 128 -10.45 0.37 -23.63
N GLU A 129 -10.88 -0.61 -22.84
CA GLU A 129 -12.10 -0.53 -22.02
C GLU A 129 -12.06 0.64 -21.03
N LEU A 130 -10.93 0.87 -20.37
CA LEU A 130 -10.73 2.02 -19.47
C LEU A 130 -10.82 3.35 -20.23
N MET A 131 -10.27 3.42 -21.45
CA MET A 131 -10.37 4.62 -22.29
C MET A 131 -11.80 4.89 -22.74
N GLU A 132 -12.51 3.87 -23.19
CA GLU A 132 -13.94 3.98 -23.58
C GLU A 132 -14.77 4.49 -22.41
N LEU A 133 -14.62 3.87 -21.23
CA LEU A 133 -15.36 4.28 -20.04
C LEU A 133 -15.01 5.72 -19.62
N ALA A 134 -13.74 6.10 -19.67
CA ALA A 134 -13.32 7.47 -19.37
C ALA A 134 -13.96 8.49 -20.32
N LEU A 135 -14.01 8.19 -21.61
CA LEU A 135 -14.65 9.03 -22.61
C LEU A 135 -16.17 9.14 -22.39
N GLU A 136 -16.83 8.02 -22.07
CA GLU A 136 -18.24 8.03 -21.72
C GLU A 136 -18.55 8.89 -20.49
N GLN A 137 -17.78 8.70 -19.42
CA GLN A 137 -17.97 9.47 -18.19
C GLN A 137 -17.69 10.96 -18.42
N LEU A 138 -16.66 11.28 -19.18
CA LEU A 138 -16.32 12.66 -19.53
C LEU A 138 -17.42 13.32 -20.32
N THR A 139 -17.96 12.67 -21.35
CA THR A 139 -19.05 13.22 -22.18
C THR A 139 -20.36 13.37 -21.42
N ARG A 140 -20.69 12.41 -20.53
CA ARG A 140 -21.84 12.52 -19.62
C ARG A 140 -21.68 13.71 -18.65
N ALA A 141 -20.49 13.85 -18.06
CA ALA A 141 -20.22 14.92 -17.12
C ALA A 141 -20.27 16.30 -17.80
N LEU A 142 -19.71 16.45 -19.00
CA LEU A 142 -19.80 17.68 -19.79
C LEU A 142 -21.26 18.10 -20.08
N SER A 143 -22.14 17.12 -20.26
CA SER A 143 -23.55 17.36 -20.55
C SER A 143 -24.39 17.64 -19.29
N ALA A 144 -24.12 16.92 -18.20
CA ALA A 144 -24.97 16.91 -17.00
C ALA A 144 -24.44 17.83 -15.87
N ASN A 145 -23.13 17.89 -15.68
CA ASN A 145 -22.47 18.67 -14.62
C ASN A 145 -21.08 19.16 -15.07
N PRO A 146 -20.98 20.12 -15.98
CA PRO A 146 -19.72 20.61 -16.54
C PRO A 146 -18.78 21.24 -15.48
N GLY A 147 -19.34 21.71 -14.36
CA GLY A 147 -18.59 22.27 -13.23
C GLY A 147 -18.13 21.25 -12.21
N GLY A 148 -18.58 19.99 -12.30
CA GLY A 148 -18.15 18.89 -11.41
C GLY A 148 -16.66 18.60 -11.52
N GLU A 149 -16.06 18.04 -10.47
CA GLU A 149 -14.62 17.80 -10.43
C GLU A 149 -14.23 16.64 -11.37
N LEU A 150 -13.17 16.84 -12.16
CA LEU A 150 -12.63 15.82 -13.05
C LEU A 150 -12.18 14.56 -12.28
N ALA A 151 -11.69 14.74 -11.07
CA ALA A 151 -11.22 13.65 -10.21
C ALA A 151 -12.35 12.73 -9.70
N GLU A 152 -13.61 13.18 -9.75
CA GLU A 152 -14.78 12.40 -9.31
C GLU A 152 -15.33 11.48 -10.39
N LEU A 153 -14.81 11.55 -11.62
CA LEU A 153 -15.24 10.66 -12.68
C LEU A 153 -14.84 9.21 -12.38
N ASP A 154 -15.84 8.33 -12.33
CA ASP A 154 -15.60 6.89 -12.12
C ASP A 154 -15.19 6.23 -13.44
N VAL A 155 -13.90 5.90 -13.54
CA VAL A 155 -13.30 5.27 -14.72
C VAL A 155 -13.14 3.76 -14.58
N LEU A 156 -13.65 3.17 -13.49
CA LEU A 156 -13.64 1.72 -13.30
C LEU A 156 -14.95 1.10 -13.79
N SER A 157 -14.86 -0.05 -14.43
CA SER A 157 -16.04 -0.85 -14.72
C SER A 157 -16.69 -1.35 -13.42
N ALA A 158 -18.01 -1.59 -13.45
CA ALA A 158 -18.73 -2.13 -12.29
C ALA A 158 -18.12 -3.48 -11.81
N ALA A 159 -17.66 -4.31 -12.74
CA ALA A 159 -17.01 -5.58 -12.43
C ALA A 159 -15.65 -5.38 -11.70
N GLU A 160 -14.81 -4.48 -12.20
CA GLU A 160 -13.53 -4.16 -11.55
C GLU A 160 -13.73 -3.51 -10.17
N ARG A 161 -14.75 -2.64 -10.05
CA ARG A 161 -15.09 -2.04 -8.75
C ARG A 161 -15.49 -3.10 -7.73
N ILE A 162 -16.34 -4.07 -8.12
CA ILE A 162 -16.70 -5.20 -7.26
C ILE A 162 -15.45 -6.03 -6.94
N GLN A 163 -14.60 -6.31 -7.91
CA GLN A 163 -13.36 -7.07 -7.70
C GLN A 163 -12.44 -6.41 -6.69
N VAL A 164 -12.21 -5.09 -6.81
CA VAL A 164 -11.32 -4.34 -5.91
C VAL A 164 -11.92 -4.19 -4.51
N LEU A 165 -13.20 -3.87 -4.40
CA LEU A 165 -13.87 -3.60 -3.13
C LEU A 165 -14.26 -4.87 -2.36
N HIS A 166 -14.62 -5.94 -3.07
CA HIS A 166 -15.15 -7.16 -2.46
C HIS A 166 -14.29 -8.37 -2.77
N GLY A 167 -14.04 -8.70 -4.05
CA GLY A 167 -13.34 -9.92 -4.43
C GLY A 167 -11.96 -10.07 -3.79
N TRP A 168 -11.14 -9.04 -3.84
CA TRP A 168 -9.82 -9.04 -3.21
C TRP A 168 -9.86 -8.92 -1.69
N ASN A 169 -11.00 -8.52 -1.14
CA ASN A 169 -11.22 -8.38 0.30
C ASN A 169 -12.03 -9.56 0.89
N GLU A 170 -12.31 -10.61 0.13
CA GLU A 170 -12.88 -11.86 0.64
C GLU A 170 -11.84 -12.65 1.44
N THR A 171 -11.29 -12.01 2.45
CA THR A 171 -10.26 -12.59 3.34
C THR A 171 -10.85 -13.26 4.57
N GLY A 172 -12.18 -13.33 4.64
CA GLY A 172 -12.89 -13.95 5.78
C GLY A 172 -12.46 -15.40 6.00
N ARG A 173 -11.94 -15.69 7.19
CA ARG A 173 -11.59 -17.04 7.63
C ARG A 173 -12.33 -17.36 8.92
N ALA A 174 -12.78 -18.59 9.04
CA ALA A 174 -13.29 -19.08 10.31
C ALA A 174 -12.14 -19.19 11.32
N TYR A 175 -12.28 -18.55 12.47
CA TYR A 175 -11.34 -18.63 13.58
C TYR A 175 -12.11 -18.70 14.91
N ALA A 176 -11.44 -19.12 15.96
CA ALA A 176 -12.04 -19.23 17.30
C ALA A 176 -12.28 -17.84 17.90
N ARG A 177 -13.42 -17.22 17.57
CA ARG A 177 -13.79 -15.85 18.01
C ARG A 177 -13.97 -15.69 19.51
N ASP A 178 -14.30 -16.81 20.18
CA ASP A 178 -14.60 -16.85 21.61
C ASP A 178 -13.40 -17.27 22.47
N ALA A 179 -12.21 -17.46 21.84
CA ALA A 179 -10.99 -17.80 22.54
C ALA A 179 -10.03 -16.62 22.59
N CYS A 180 -9.45 -16.33 23.76
CA CYS A 180 -8.35 -15.39 23.90
C CYS A 180 -7.04 -15.97 23.32
N LEU A 181 -6.10 -15.11 22.91
CA LEU A 181 -4.83 -15.50 22.30
C LEU A 181 -4.03 -16.48 23.18
N HIS A 182 -3.93 -16.23 24.50
CA HIS A 182 -3.23 -17.12 25.41
C HIS A 182 -3.87 -18.51 25.51
N GLN A 183 -5.20 -18.62 25.36
CA GLN A 183 -5.90 -19.92 25.34
C GLN A 183 -5.56 -20.73 24.09
N LEU A 184 -5.38 -20.06 22.94
CA LEU A 184 -4.93 -20.73 21.72
C LEU A 184 -3.49 -21.24 21.87
N PHE A 185 -2.63 -20.47 22.55
CA PHE A 185 -1.29 -20.88 22.90
C PHE A 185 -1.30 -22.09 23.86
N GLU A 186 -2.12 -22.07 24.91
CA GLU A 186 -2.27 -23.18 25.87
C GLU A 186 -2.80 -24.47 25.21
N ALA A 187 -3.70 -24.32 24.26
CA ALA A 187 -4.14 -25.44 23.44
C ALA A 187 -3.00 -26.04 22.61
N GLN A 188 -2.05 -25.21 22.14
CA GLN A 188 -0.86 -25.67 21.46
C GLN A 188 0.13 -26.34 22.41
N VAL A 189 0.34 -25.78 23.62
CA VAL A 189 1.14 -26.45 24.68
C VAL A 189 0.64 -27.86 24.93
N SER A 190 -0.67 -28.03 25.06
CA SER A 190 -1.28 -29.36 25.29
C SER A 190 -1.09 -30.33 24.14
N ARG A 191 -0.99 -29.85 22.89
CA ARG A 191 -0.80 -30.70 21.70
C ARG A 191 0.64 -31.12 21.48
N THR A 192 1.58 -30.19 21.69
CA THR A 192 3.00 -30.41 21.37
C THR A 192 3.91 -29.83 22.47
N PRO A 193 3.85 -30.39 23.71
CA PRO A 193 4.51 -29.79 24.88
C PRO A 193 6.03 -29.63 24.72
N GLU A 194 6.67 -30.65 24.12
CA GLU A 194 8.14 -30.72 23.97
C GLU A 194 8.68 -30.08 22.68
N ALA A 195 7.77 -29.62 21.79
CA ALA A 195 8.21 -28.96 20.58
C ALA A 195 8.83 -27.58 20.90
N ALA A 196 9.78 -27.15 20.07
CA ALA A 196 10.36 -25.80 20.20
C ALA A 196 9.28 -24.73 19.95
N ALA A 197 9.08 -23.86 20.93
CA ALA A 197 8.15 -22.74 20.86
C ALA A 197 8.87 -21.42 20.49
N VAL A 198 10.08 -21.23 21.00
CA VAL A 198 10.91 -20.05 20.72
C VAL A 198 12.36 -20.48 20.54
N ILE A 199 13.01 -19.95 19.52
CA ILE A 199 14.44 -20.10 19.27
C ILE A 199 15.03 -18.70 19.12
N CYS A 200 16.02 -18.37 19.94
CA CYS A 200 16.71 -17.09 19.91
C CYS A 200 18.21 -17.29 20.12
N GLY A 201 19.02 -17.18 19.07
CA GLY A 201 20.43 -17.56 19.12
C GLY A 201 20.59 -19.05 19.48
N ASP A 202 21.33 -19.30 20.56
CA ASP A 202 21.57 -20.65 21.08
C ASP A 202 20.52 -21.10 22.11
N GLU A 203 19.60 -20.22 22.53
CA GLU A 203 18.54 -20.55 23.47
C GLU A 203 17.29 -21.06 22.74
N THR A 204 16.84 -22.25 23.17
CA THR A 204 15.60 -22.86 22.69
C THR A 204 14.71 -23.19 23.88
N LEU A 205 13.44 -22.72 23.83
CA LEU A 205 12.43 -23.12 24.81
C LEU A 205 11.37 -23.99 24.15
N SER A 206 10.98 -25.04 24.89
CA SER A 206 9.79 -25.82 24.55
C SER A 206 8.50 -25.02 24.83
N TYR A 207 7.36 -25.49 24.29
CA TYR A 207 6.06 -24.93 24.64
C TYR A 207 5.79 -25.02 26.14
N THR A 208 6.15 -26.14 26.79
CA THR A 208 6.01 -26.35 28.23
C THR A 208 6.83 -25.36 29.03
N ASP A 209 8.10 -25.13 28.66
CA ASP A 209 8.98 -24.23 29.40
C ASP A 209 8.53 -22.77 29.28
N LEU A 210 8.17 -22.35 28.07
CA LEU A 210 7.65 -21.01 27.82
C LEU A 210 6.34 -20.77 28.58
N ASP A 211 5.43 -21.74 28.57
CA ASP A 211 4.17 -21.69 29.31
C ASP A 211 4.40 -21.55 30.82
N ALA A 212 5.28 -22.39 31.39
CA ALA A 212 5.61 -22.34 32.79
C ALA A 212 6.25 -21.03 33.23
N ARG A 213 7.17 -20.48 32.42
CA ARG A 213 7.77 -19.16 32.66
C ARG A 213 6.72 -18.04 32.62
N ALA A 214 5.86 -18.06 31.59
CA ALA A 214 4.79 -17.08 31.43
C ALA A 214 3.75 -17.16 32.54
N ASN A 215 3.37 -18.36 33.00
CA ASN A 215 2.43 -18.55 34.10
C ASN A 215 2.93 -17.95 35.42
N ARG A 216 4.19 -18.21 35.78
CA ARG A 216 4.80 -17.64 37.00
C ARG A 216 4.77 -16.11 36.96
N LEU A 217 5.18 -15.53 35.84
CA LEU A 217 5.16 -14.06 35.68
C LEU A 217 3.73 -13.51 35.65
N ALA A 218 2.77 -14.24 35.09
CA ALA A 218 1.36 -13.85 35.08
C ALA A 218 0.76 -13.84 36.50
N HIS A 219 1.10 -14.80 37.36
CA HIS A 219 0.71 -14.79 38.78
C HIS A 219 1.29 -13.57 39.50
N TYR A 220 2.55 -13.22 39.23
CA TYR A 220 3.14 -12.00 39.78
C TYR A 220 2.37 -10.75 39.32
N LEU A 221 2.11 -10.62 38.03
CA LEU A 221 1.33 -9.48 37.49
C LEU A 221 -0.07 -9.39 38.10
N ARG A 222 -0.75 -10.51 38.28
CA ARG A 222 -2.03 -10.56 39.03
C ARG A 222 -1.91 -10.03 40.45
N GLY A 223 -0.83 -10.37 41.15
CA GLY A 223 -0.52 -9.84 42.47
C GLY A 223 -0.23 -8.33 42.48
N GLN A 224 0.17 -7.75 41.37
CA GLN A 224 0.32 -6.30 41.15
C GLN A 224 -0.99 -5.61 40.69
N GLY A 225 -2.12 -6.32 40.64
CA GLY A 225 -3.42 -5.77 40.26
C GLY A 225 -3.71 -5.77 38.75
N VAL A 226 -2.90 -6.46 37.94
CA VAL A 226 -3.18 -6.59 36.49
C VAL A 226 -4.40 -7.48 36.28
N GLY A 227 -5.31 -7.05 35.44
CA GLY A 227 -6.56 -7.73 35.07
C GLY A 227 -7.09 -7.22 33.75
N PRO A 228 -8.37 -7.55 33.40
CA PRO A 228 -8.96 -7.11 32.14
C PRO A 228 -8.79 -5.61 31.90
N ASP A 229 -8.37 -5.25 30.68
CA ASP A 229 -8.10 -3.88 30.23
C ASP A 229 -6.98 -3.12 30.99
N THR A 230 -6.31 -3.78 31.92
CA THR A 230 -5.14 -3.17 32.59
C THR A 230 -3.95 -3.17 31.64
N ARG A 231 -3.38 -1.98 31.38
CA ARG A 231 -2.24 -1.82 30.50
C ARG A 231 -0.94 -2.09 31.24
N VAL A 232 -0.05 -2.87 30.59
CA VAL A 232 1.29 -3.22 31.08
C VAL A 232 2.30 -2.85 30.00
N GLY A 233 3.29 -2.02 30.35
CA GLY A 233 4.36 -1.67 29.44
C GLY A 233 5.29 -2.87 29.18
N LEU A 234 5.82 -2.97 27.97
CA LEU A 234 6.75 -4.02 27.55
C LEU A 234 7.98 -3.36 26.93
N ALA A 235 8.99 -3.08 27.77
CA ALA A 235 10.24 -2.42 27.38
C ALA A 235 11.39 -3.45 27.32
N LEU A 236 11.31 -4.37 26.37
CA LEU A 236 12.18 -5.51 26.21
C LEU A 236 12.77 -5.57 24.79
N GLY A 237 14.03 -5.96 24.70
CA GLY A 237 14.63 -6.38 23.44
C GLY A 237 14.00 -7.65 22.90
N ARG A 238 14.23 -7.91 21.61
CA ARG A 238 13.74 -9.13 20.95
C ARG A 238 14.46 -10.35 21.54
N GLY A 239 13.70 -11.24 22.16
CA GLY A 239 14.25 -12.42 22.83
C GLY A 239 13.19 -13.27 23.50
N VAL A 240 13.65 -14.25 24.25
CA VAL A 240 12.82 -15.16 25.02
C VAL A 240 12.03 -14.41 26.09
N GLU A 241 12.64 -13.42 26.75
CA GLU A 241 12.00 -12.59 27.78
C GLU A 241 10.82 -11.80 27.21
N MET A 242 10.94 -11.26 25.98
CA MET A 242 9.85 -10.55 25.33
C MET A 242 8.64 -11.46 25.10
N MET A 243 8.87 -12.68 24.61
CA MET A 243 7.78 -13.65 24.41
C MET A 243 7.15 -14.09 25.72
N THR A 244 7.98 -14.33 26.74
CA THR A 244 7.52 -14.66 28.09
C THR A 244 6.68 -13.53 28.69
N GLY A 245 7.15 -12.28 28.59
CA GLY A 245 6.44 -11.10 29.09
C GLY A 245 5.11 -10.87 28.38
N LEU A 246 5.10 -10.98 27.06
CA LEU A 246 3.89 -10.82 26.24
C LEU A 246 2.81 -11.86 26.65
N LEU A 247 3.18 -13.15 26.71
CA LEU A 247 2.27 -14.19 27.12
C LEU A 247 1.81 -14.02 28.58
N ALA A 248 2.70 -13.63 29.48
CA ALA A 248 2.37 -13.40 30.88
C ALA A 248 1.34 -12.27 31.05
N ILE A 249 1.48 -11.19 30.31
CA ILE A 249 0.50 -10.08 30.33
C ILE A 249 -0.87 -10.56 29.88
N LEU A 250 -0.94 -11.28 28.76
CA LEU A 250 -2.20 -11.82 28.23
C LEU A 250 -2.81 -12.86 29.19
N LYS A 251 -2.01 -13.71 29.81
CA LYS A 251 -2.47 -14.70 30.81
C LYS A 251 -2.95 -14.02 32.12
N ALA A 252 -2.37 -12.91 32.48
CA ALA A 252 -2.85 -12.10 33.60
C ALA A 252 -4.15 -11.34 33.30
N GLY A 253 -4.59 -11.36 32.03
CA GLY A 253 -5.75 -10.62 31.54
C GLY A 253 -5.46 -9.19 31.12
N GLY A 254 -4.20 -8.76 31.15
CA GLY A 254 -3.81 -7.41 30.80
C GLY A 254 -3.59 -7.20 29.29
N ALA A 255 -3.44 -5.92 28.91
CA ALA A 255 -3.08 -5.48 27.58
C ALA A 255 -1.62 -4.98 27.57
N TYR A 256 -0.81 -5.44 26.60
CA TYR A 256 0.57 -4.98 26.52
C TYR A 256 0.69 -3.68 25.72
N VAL A 257 1.60 -2.80 26.17
CA VAL A 257 1.98 -1.56 25.47
C VAL A 257 3.46 -1.66 25.11
N PRO A 258 3.78 -1.82 23.82
CA PRO A 258 5.17 -1.93 23.40
C PRO A 258 5.92 -0.61 23.64
N LEU A 259 7.08 -0.68 24.27
CA LEU A 259 7.99 0.43 24.53
C LEU A 259 9.37 0.06 24.00
N ASP A 260 9.78 0.64 22.88
CA ASP A 260 11.11 0.39 22.34
C ASP A 260 12.18 1.19 23.13
N PRO A 261 13.13 0.54 23.81
CA PRO A 261 14.18 1.22 24.55
C PRO A 261 15.06 2.17 23.70
N GLY A 262 15.08 1.97 22.38
CA GLY A 262 15.79 2.83 21.43
C GLY A 262 15.08 4.14 21.09
N TYR A 263 13.85 4.35 21.56
CA TYR A 263 13.15 5.62 21.31
C TYR A 263 13.74 6.76 22.11
N ALA A 264 13.67 7.99 21.55
CA ALA A 264 14.00 9.20 22.29
C ALA A 264 13.13 9.33 23.55
N SER A 265 13.72 9.86 24.62
CA SER A 265 13.06 10.00 25.93
C SER A 265 11.72 10.74 25.88
N GLU A 266 11.59 11.76 25.02
CA GLU A 266 10.32 12.48 24.82
C GLU A 266 9.23 11.60 24.25
N ARG A 267 9.57 10.71 23.31
CA ARG A 267 8.61 9.77 22.71
C ARG A 267 8.16 8.71 23.71
N LEU A 268 9.10 8.14 24.47
CA LEU A 268 8.77 7.19 25.54
C LEU A 268 7.85 7.84 26.57
N ARG A 269 8.15 9.07 26.99
CA ARG A 269 7.31 9.82 27.92
C ARG A 269 5.90 10.02 27.36
N ALA A 270 5.77 10.47 26.13
CA ALA A 270 4.45 10.67 25.49
C ALA A 270 3.62 9.38 25.47
N ILE A 271 4.25 8.22 25.16
CA ILE A 271 3.57 6.92 25.18
C ILE A 271 3.14 6.53 26.59
N LEU A 272 3.99 6.75 27.59
CA LEU A 272 3.69 6.44 29.00
C LEU A 272 2.58 7.34 29.55
N ASP A 273 2.59 8.63 29.24
CA ASP A 273 1.58 9.60 29.67
C ASP A 273 0.20 9.30 29.06
N ASP A 274 0.16 8.86 27.81
CA ASP A 274 -1.07 8.47 27.13
C ASP A 274 -1.59 7.11 27.61
N SER A 275 -0.74 6.08 27.59
CA SER A 275 -1.14 4.71 27.91
C SER A 275 -1.30 4.45 29.41
N ARG A 276 -0.59 5.16 30.28
CA ARG A 276 -0.60 5.02 31.76
C ARG A 276 -0.57 3.56 32.22
N PRO A 277 0.48 2.80 31.87
CA PRO A 277 0.57 1.40 32.27
C PRO A 277 0.70 1.28 33.81
N ALA A 278 0.06 0.26 34.37
CA ALA A 278 0.11 -0.02 35.82
C ALA A 278 1.51 -0.46 36.28
N ILE A 279 2.24 -1.15 35.41
CA ILE A 279 3.61 -1.64 35.61
C ILE A 279 4.28 -1.78 34.25
N VAL A 280 5.61 -1.71 34.20
CA VAL A 280 6.39 -2.00 32.98
C VAL A 280 7.28 -3.21 33.23
N LEU A 281 7.25 -4.19 32.32
CA LEU A 281 8.24 -5.26 32.21
C LEU A 281 9.43 -4.77 31.39
N ALA A 282 10.64 -4.89 31.91
CA ALA A 282 11.84 -4.39 31.26
C ALA A 282 13.00 -5.41 31.33
N ASP A 283 13.93 -5.28 30.41
CA ASP A 283 15.30 -5.77 30.54
C ASP A 283 16.24 -4.64 31.03
N ALA A 284 17.53 -4.90 31.08
CA ALA A 284 18.50 -3.91 31.51
C ALA A 284 18.52 -2.62 30.67
N ALA A 285 18.30 -2.77 29.32
CA ALA A 285 18.24 -1.65 28.39
C ALA A 285 16.94 -0.84 28.57
N GLY A 286 15.81 -1.53 28.66
CA GLY A 286 14.51 -0.93 28.95
C GLY A 286 14.48 -0.21 30.28
N ARG A 287 15.07 -0.81 31.33
CA ARG A 287 15.23 -0.20 32.63
C ARG A 287 16.03 1.09 32.56
N THR A 288 17.19 1.06 31.91
CA THR A 288 18.04 2.25 31.75
C THR A 288 17.30 3.38 31.05
N ALA A 289 16.57 3.08 30.00
CA ALA A 289 15.78 4.07 29.24
C ALA A 289 14.65 4.68 30.07
N LEU A 290 14.01 3.88 30.94
CA LEU A 290 12.89 4.30 31.79
C LEU A 290 13.35 5.03 33.06
N ASP A 291 14.46 4.63 33.69
CA ASP A 291 15.03 5.29 34.88
C ASP A 291 15.47 6.73 34.56
N ALA A 292 15.76 7.04 33.30
CA ALA A 292 16.04 8.40 32.85
C ALA A 292 14.78 9.30 32.78
N LEU A 293 13.58 8.74 32.96
CA LEU A 293 12.30 9.45 32.86
C LEU A 293 11.76 9.72 34.28
N ALA A 294 11.57 11.00 34.62
CA ALA A 294 10.89 11.35 35.87
C ALA A 294 9.42 10.87 35.86
N GLY A 295 8.98 10.23 36.94
CA GLY A 295 7.61 9.76 37.09
C GLY A 295 7.29 8.46 36.31
N ALA A 296 8.29 7.68 35.95
CA ALA A 296 8.07 6.36 35.34
C ALA A 296 7.21 5.47 36.26
N PRO A 297 6.32 4.62 35.67
CA PRO A 297 5.52 3.65 36.43
C PRO A 297 6.43 2.60 37.09
N PRO A 298 5.93 1.78 38.04
CA PRO A 298 6.69 0.68 38.62
C PRO A 298 7.28 -0.23 37.53
N ILE A 299 8.56 -0.60 37.68
CA ILE A 299 9.30 -1.43 36.73
C ILE A 299 9.60 -2.77 37.37
N ALA A 300 9.35 -3.86 36.63
CA ALA A 300 9.83 -5.21 36.96
C ALA A 300 10.86 -5.63 35.90
N ASP A 301 12.11 -5.78 36.33
CA ASP A 301 13.20 -6.27 35.49
C ASP A 301 13.13 -7.80 35.42
N LEU A 302 13.02 -8.35 34.22
CA LEU A 302 12.77 -9.79 34.05
C LEU A 302 13.93 -10.67 34.46
N GLN A 303 15.15 -10.15 34.49
CA GLN A 303 16.34 -10.84 34.95
C GLN A 303 16.67 -10.52 36.39
N ALA A 304 16.78 -9.23 36.74
CA ALA A 304 17.19 -8.80 38.06
C ALA A 304 16.16 -9.13 39.17
N ASP A 305 14.85 -9.05 38.83
CA ASP A 305 13.76 -9.32 39.78
C ASP A 305 13.19 -10.75 39.68
N ALA A 306 13.81 -11.68 38.92
CA ALA A 306 13.29 -13.03 38.64
C ALA A 306 12.93 -13.82 39.92
N SER A 307 13.63 -13.60 41.01
CA SER A 307 13.34 -14.24 42.31
C SER A 307 11.94 -13.93 42.86
N ARG A 308 11.32 -12.81 42.46
CA ARG A 308 9.98 -12.38 42.91
C ARG A 308 8.86 -13.28 42.41
N TRP A 309 9.06 -14.01 41.31
CA TRP A 309 8.06 -14.87 40.71
C TRP A 309 8.52 -16.30 40.44
N SER A 310 9.82 -16.62 40.59
CA SER A 310 10.35 -17.95 40.33
C SER A 310 9.67 -19.06 41.13
N ALA A 311 9.21 -18.78 42.34
CA ALA A 311 8.52 -19.73 43.18
C ALA A 311 6.98 -19.71 43.05
N LEU A 312 6.42 -18.86 42.20
CA LEU A 312 4.97 -18.79 41.96
C LEU A 312 4.50 -19.98 41.11
N PRO A 313 3.18 -20.31 41.10
CA PRO A 313 2.66 -21.44 40.37
C PRO A 313 2.99 -21.37 38.88
N SER A 314 3.37 -22.54 38.30
CA SER A 314 3.59 -22.68 36.86
C SER A 314 2.31 -23.08 36.09
N THR A 315 1.17 -23.16 36.77
CA THR A 315 -0.14 -23.39 36.15
C THR A 315 -0.80 -22.06 35.75
N PRO A 316 -1.67 -22.04 34.71
CA PRO A 316 -2.32 -20.81 34.25
C PRO A 316 -3.12 -20.12 35.38
N PRO A 317 -3.00 -18.81 35.59
CA PRO A 317 -3.82 -18.07 36.53
C PRO A 317 -5.27 -18.02 36.04
N ARG A 318 -6.21 -18.08 36.98
CA ARG A 318 -7.63 -17.91 36.69
C ARG A 318 -7.99 -16.43 36.67
N VAL A 319 -8.52 -15.95 35.53
CA VAL A 319 -8.96 -14.54 35.37
C VAL A 319 -10.44 -14.54 35.10
N GLU A 320 -11.23 -14.13 36.13
CA GLU A 320 -12.68 -14.06 35.99
C GLU A 320 -13.08 -12.89 35.07
N GLY A 321 -14.13 -13.14 34.26
CA GLY A 321 -14.69 -12.13 33.37
C GLY A 321 -13.87 -11.80 32.12
N LEU A 322 -12.70 -12.41 31.91
CA LEU A 322 -11.90 -12.18 30.72
C LEU A 322 -12.55 -12.78 29.46
N THR A 323 -12.67 -11.97 28.42
CA THR A 323 -13.25 -12.34 27.14
C THR A 323 -12.36 -11.84 25.99
N PRO A 324 -12.52 -12.35 24.77
CA PRO A 324 -11.77 -11.86 23.58
C PRO A 324 -12.09 -10.40 23.18
N ARG A 325 -13.01 -9.73 23.89
CA ARG A 325 -13.37 -8.32 23.65
C ARG A 325 -12.59 -7.33 24.49
N HIS A 326 -11.85 -7.82 25.49
CA HIS A 326 -10.91 -7.00 26.25
C HIS A 326 -9.64 -6.74 25.44
N LEU A 327 -8.91 -5.68 25.79
CA LEU A 327 -7.67 -5.29 25.14
C LEU A 327 -6.60 -6.39 25.21
#